data_5e42bd03cb5cab2cdf7ed58f02ab40c1
#
_entry.id   5e42bd03cb5cab2cdf7ed58f02ab40c1
#
_cell.length_a   1.000
_cell.length_b   1.000
_cell.length_c   1.000
_cell.angle_alpha   90.00
_cell.angle_beta   90.00
_cell.angle_gamma   90.00
#
_symmetry.space_group_name_H-M   'P 1'
#
loop_
_entity.id
_entity.type
_entity.pdbx_description
1 polymer ?
#
loop_
_entity_poly.entity_id
_entity_poly.type
_entity_poly.pdbx_seq_one_letter_code
_entity_poly.pdbx_strand_id
1 'polypeptide(L)'
;GESGSGKSTLLDIILGLQKPNTGNVKVDDKSIFLNLDGWQNLIGYVPQRVGLLEDNLRNNILFGNPKTNNSDEKIIELINKTNLNKFLNNLDKGLDSMILEKGQNISGGEIQRIGISRALYNNPQLLIFDEFTSSLDEQTEQQLLDEIELFYNKTMIFVTHKKRTLKNCNKIFELKDGKIKQI
;
A
#
# COMPACT_ATOMS: atom_id res chain seq x y z
N GLY A 1 15.61 9.52 -2.75
CA GLY A 1 16.29 9.92 -4.00
C GLY A 1 15.42 10.77 -4.90
N GLU A 2 16.03 11.53 -5.80
CA GLU A 2 15.35 12.41 -6.75
C GLU A 2 14.49 11.66 -7.77
N SER A 3 13.65 12.38 -8.54
CA SER A 3 12.90 11.78 -9.66
C SER A 3 13.90 11.23 -10.69
N GLY A 4 13.61 10.06 -11.24
CA GLY A 4 14.51 9.38 -12.20
C GLY A 4 15.71 8.65 -11.58
N SER A 5 15.89 8.63 -10.26
CA SER A 5 17.00 7.93 -9.60
C SER A 5 16.92 6.39 -9.66
N GLY A 6 15.80 5.82 -10.15
CA GLY A 6 15.59 4.38 -10.26
C GLY A 6 14.73 3.75 -9.15
N LYS A 7 14.01 4.57 -8.33
CA LYS A 7 13.15 4.06 -7.25
C LYS A 7 12.09 3.08 -7.74
N SER A 8 11.36 3.43 -8.80
CA SER A 8 10.32 2.56 -9.36
C SER A 8 10.90 1.26 -9.91
N THR A 9 12.03 1.32 -10.61
CA THR A 9 12.72 0.12 -11.09
C THR A 9 13.15 -0.79 -9.93
N LEU A 10 13.65 -0.20 -8.83
CA LEU A 10 14.01 -0.97 -7.64
C LEU A 10 12.77 -1.61 -7.01
N LEU A 11 11.65 -0.88 -6.94
CA LEU A 11 10.38 -1.43 -6.46
C LEU A 11 9.88 -2.58 -7.34
N ASP A 12 9.91 -2.42 -8.66
CA ASP A 12 9.49 -3.46 -9.59
C ASP A 12 10.32 -4.75 -9.41
N ILE A 13 11.62 -4.60 -9.14
CA ILE A 13 12.50 -5.73 -8.83
C ILE A 13 12.14 -6.37 -7.48
N ILE A 14 11.88 -5.58 -6.44
CA ILE A 14 11.47 -6.09 -5.11
C ILE A 14 10.10 -6.77 -5.19
N LEU A 15 9.16 -6.22 -5.93
CA LEU A 15 7.84 -6.81 -6.18
C LEU A 15 7.90 -8.08 -7.05
N GLY A 16 9.06 -8.35 -7.67
CA GLY A 16 9.23 -9.47 -8.59
C GLY A 16 8.58 -9.25 -9.95
N LEU A 17 8.19 -8.01 -10.28
CA LEU A 17 7.64 -7.63 -11.59
C LEU A 17 8.72 -7.56 -12.66
N GLN A 18 9.96 -7.31 -12.25
CA GLN A 18 11.15 -7.28 -13.11
C GLN A 18 12.28 -8.10 -12.50
N LYS A 19 12.98 -8.89 -13.33
CA LYS A 19 14.19 -9.58 -12.91
C LYS A 19 15.39 -8.64 -13.07
N PRO A 20 16.35 -8.63 -12.11
CA PRO A 20 17.59 -7.89 -12.29
C PRO A 20 18.44 -8.55 -13.40
N ASN A 21 19.14 -7.74 -14.19
CA ASN A 21 20.06 -8.25 -15.22
C ASN A 21 21.23 -9.03 -14.62
N THR A 22 21.67 -8.63 -13.44
CA THR A 22 22.73 -9.30 -12.67
C THR A 22 22.36 -9.28 -11.18
N GLY A 23 22.89 -10.22 -10.41
CA GLY A 23 22.58 -10.35 -9.00
C GLY A 23 21.28 -11.10 -8.72
N ASN A 24 20.78 -10.99 -7.49
CA ASN A 24 19.58 -11.70 -7.03
C ASN A 24 18.89 -10.93 -5.90
N VAL A 25 17.58 -11.06 -5.82
CA VAL A 25 16.78 -10.61 -4.66
C VAL A 25 16.51 -11.81 -3.78
N LYS A 26 16.90 -11.71 -2.52
CA LYS A 26 16.77 -12.78 -1.53
C LYS A 26 15.99 -12.32 -0.32
N VAL A 27 15.20 -13.24 0.22
CA VAL A 27 14.55 -13.13 1.52
C VAL A 27 14.85 -14.39 2.29
N ASP A 28 15.38 -14.27 3.51
CA ASP A 28 15.85 -15.38 4.33
C ASP A 28 16.75 -16.35 3.53
N ASP A 29 17.76 -15.78 2.83
CA ASP A 29 18.74 -16.47 1.96
C ASP A 29 18.16 -17.19 0.74
N LYS A 30 16.87 -17.16 0.50
CA LYS A 30 16.21 -17.76 -0.66
C LYS A 30 15.88 -16.70 -1.70
N SER A 31 16.15 -17.02 -2.97
CA SER A 31 15.74 -16.14 -4.08
C SER A 31 14.22 -16.07 -4.17
N ILE A 32 13.66 -14.85 -4.28
CA ILE A 32 12.23 -14.64 -4.50
C ILE A 32 11.74 -15.27 -5.81
N PHE A 33 12.62 -15.42 -6.79
CA PHE A 33 12.32 -15.97 -8.12
C PHE A 33 12.20 -17.52 -8.13
N LEU A 34 12.50 -18.20 -7.02
CA LEU A 34 12.23 -19.63 -6.86
C LEU A 34 10.75 -19.93 -6.62
N ASN A 35 10.03 -18.98 -5.99
CA ASN A 35 8.59 -19.07 -5.73
C ASN A 35 7.99 -17.65 -5.76
N LEU A 36 7.81 -17.13 -6.95
CA LEU A 36 7.39 -15.74 -7.16
C LEU A 36 5.97 -15.50 -6.65
N ASP A 37 5.04 -16.42 -6.92
CA ASP A 37 3.66 -16.32 -6.43
C ASP A 37 3.61 -16.31 -4.89
N GLY A 38 4.38 -17.21 -4.27
CA GLY A 38 4.52 -17.23 -2.81
C GLY A 38 5.09 -15.94 -2.25
N TRP A 39 6.08 -15.35 -2.92
CA TRP A 39 6.63 -14.05 -2.55
C TRP A 39 5.61 -12.93 -2.67
N GLN A 40 4.91 -12.83 -3.81
CA GLN A 40 3.91 -11.78 -4.06
C GLN A 40 2.73 -11.87 -3.10
N ASN A 41 2.32 -13.07 -2.69
CA ASN A 41 1.28 -13.27 -1.68
C ASN A 41 1.66 -12.76 -0.27
N LEU A 42 2.94 -12.57 0.01
CA LEU A 42 3.42 -11.99 1.27
C LEU A 42 3.45 -10.45 1.24
N ILE A 43 3.20 -9.82 0.10
CA ILE A 43 3.33 -8.37 -0.10
C ILE A 43 1.96 -7.72 -0.15
N GLY A 44 1.80 -6.61 0.60
CA GLY A 44 0.76 -5.62 0.40
C GLY A 44 1.39 -4.37 -0.22
N TYR A 45 0.91 -3.96 -1.38
CA TYR A 45 1.44 -2.79 -2.08
C TYR A 45 0.41 -1.67 -2.14
N VAL A 46 0.83 -0.48 -1.72
CA VAL A 46 0.04 0.76 -1.81
C VAL A 46 0.73 1.69 -2.79
N PRO A 47 0.19 1.86 -4.00
CA PRO A 47 0.78 2.70 -5.03
C PRO A 47 0.61 4.20 -4.72
N GLN A 48 1.39 5.04 -5.38
CA GLN A 48 1.29 6.50 -5.32
C GLN A 48 -0.13 6.99 -5.66
N ARG A 49 -0.75 6.37 -6.67
CA ARG A 49 -2.14 6.65 -7.06
C ARG A 49 -2.96 5.38 -6.95
N VAL A 50 -3.89 5.38 -6.02
CA VAL A 50 -4.85 4.29 -5.85
C VAL A 50 -5.94 4.44 -6.90
N GLY A 51 -5.97 3.55 -7.88
CA GLY A 51 -7.09 3.47 -8.84
C GLY A 51 -8.34 2.89 -8.15
N LEU A 52 -9.48 3.53 -8.34
CA LEU A 52 -10.77 3.01 -7.91
C LEU A 52 -11.48 2.34 -9.08
N LEU A 53 -12.20 1.26 -8.79
CA LEU A 53 -13.08 0.61 -9.74
C LEU A 53 -14.44 1.33 -9.76
N GLU A 54 -15.07 1.45 -10.92
CA GLU A 54 -16.49 1.79 -11.03
C GLU A 54 -17.34 0.62 -10.55
N ASP A 55 -17.30 0.37 -9.24
CA ASP A 55 -17.97 -0.73 -8.57
C ASP A 55 -18.25 -0.32 -7.11
N ASN A 56 -18.91 -1.17 -6.36
CA ASN A 56 -19.20 -0.92 -4.97
C ASN A 56 -17.94 -0.93 -4.08
N LEU A 57 -18.07 -0.43 -2.83
CA LEU A 57 -16.95 -0.35 -1.89
C LEU A 57 -16.37 -1.74 -1.59
N ARG A 58 -17.23 -2.77 -1.46
CA ARG A 58 -16.79 -4.15 -1.24
C ARG A 58 -15.81 -4.61 -2.31
N ASN A 59 -16.19 -4.48 -3.60
CA ASN A 59 -15.36 -4.90 -4.71
C ASN A 59 -14.11 -4.04 -4.86
N ASN A 60 -14.19 -2.76 -4.49
CA ASN A 60 -13.02 -1.89 -4.40
C ASN A 60 -12.01 -2.37 -3.36
N ILE A 61 -12.43 -2.92 -2.22
CA ILE A 61 -11.51 -3.47 -1.20
C ILE A 61 -11.04 -4.87 -1.58
N LEU A 62 -11.91 -5.72 -2.11
CA LEU A 62 -11.54 -7.06 -2.59
C LEU A 62 -10.51 -7.02 -3.72
N PHE A 63 -10.67 -6.11 -4.66
CA PHE A 63 -9.77 -5.83 -5.78
C PHE A 63 -9.16 -7.08 -6.41
N GLY A 64 -10.04 -7.96 -6.94
CA GLY A 64 -9.62 -9.20 -7.60
C GLY A 64 -9.47 -10.42 -6.68
N ASN A 65 -9.51 -10.23 -5.37
CA ASN A 65 -9.61 -11.38 -4.47
C ASN A 65 -11.00 -12.03 -4.56
N PRO A 66 -11.09 -13.37 -4.52
CA PRO A 66 -12.38 -14.04 -4.60
C PRO A 66 -13.24 -13.70 -3.37
N LYS A 67 -14.53 -13.46 -3.60
CA LYS A 67 -15.49 -13.30 -2.52
C LYS A 67 -15.72 -14.65 -1.83
N THR A 68 -15.53 -14.67 -0.52
CA THR A 68 -15.81 -15.83 0.36
C THR A 68 -16.95 -15.50 1.32
N ASN A 69 -17.47 -16.49 2.04
CA ASN A 69 -18.56 -16.28 3.00
C ASN A 69 -18.19 -15.27 4.11
N ASN A 70 -16.91 -15.17 4.47
CA ASN A 70 -16.42 -14.28 5.52
C ASN A 70 -15.78 -12.98 4.98
N SER A 71 -15.94 -12.69 3.67
CA SER A 71 -15.32 -11.50 3.06
C SER A 71 -15.82 -10.21 3.67
N ASP A 72 -17.12 -10.10 3.96
CA ASP A 72 -17.71 -8.87 4.50
C ASP A 72 -17.24 -8.60 5.93
N GLU A 73 -17.13 -9.63 6.78
CA GLU A 73 -16.58 -9.49 8.14
C GLU A 73 -15.12 -9.01 8.09
N LYS A 74 -14.32 -9.61 7.22
CA LYS A 74 -12.92 -9.21 7.02
C LYS A 74 -12.79 -7.79 6.48
N ILE A 75 -13.66 -7.39 5.55
CA ILE A 75 -13.69 -6.03 5.02
C ILE A 75 -14.04 -5.03 6.12
N ILE A 76 -15.04 -5.31 6.96
CA ILE A 76 -15.41 -4.46 8.10
C ILE A 76 -14.25 -4.35 9.10
N GLU A 77 -13.55 -5.44 9.39
CA GLU A 77 -12.36 -5.41 10.23
C GLU A 77 -11.28 -4.47 9.64
N LEU A 78 -11.03 -4.55 8.33
CA LEU A 78 -10.07 -3.68 7.64
C LEU A 78 -10.51 -2.22 7.64
N ILE A 79 -11.79 -1.93 7.41
CA ILE A 79 -12.37 -0.59 7.49
C ILE A 79 -12.15 0.01 8.89
N ASN A 80 -12.33 -0.79 9.95
CA ASN A 80 -12.04 -0.37 11.31
C ASN A 80 -10.55 -0.05 11.50
N LYS A 81 -9.66 -0.92 11.02
CA LYS A 81 -8.20 -0.75 11.13
C LYS A 81 -7.65 0.44 10.35
N THR A 82 -8.33 0.83 9.27
CA THR A 82 -7.92 1.93 8.38
C THR A 82 -8.75 3.20 8.56
N ASN A 83 -9.51 3.31 9.65
CA ASN A 83 -10.34 4.48 9.96
C ASN A 83 -11.30 4.93 8.83
N LEU A 84 -11.82 3.97 8.06
CA LEU A 84 -12.85 4.21 7.04
C LEU A 84 -14.28 4.17 7.58
N ASN A 85 -14.49 3.99 8.90
CA ASN A 85 -15.82 3.85 9.51
C ASN A 85 -16.75 5.02 9.22
N LYS A 86 -16.23 6.27 9.34
CA LYS A 86 -17.02 7.46 9.06
C LYS A 86 -17.46 7.49 7.61
N PHE A 87 -16.57 7.12 6.69
CA PHE A 87 -16.88 7.02 5.28
C PHE A 87 -17.97 5.96 5.04
N LEU A 88 -17.80 4.74 5.55
CA LEU A 88 -18.79 3.66 5.41
C LEU A 88 -20.17 4.08 5.95
N ASN A 89 -20.22 4.72 7.13
CA ASN A 89 -21.48 5.15 7.78
C ASN A 89 -22.21 6.27 7.00
N ASN A 90 -21.49 7.01 6.16
CA ASN A 90 -22.08 8.04 5.30
C ASN A 90 -22.58 7.49 3.96
N LEU A 91 -22.37 6.22 3.67
CA LEU A 91 -22.80 5.57 2.44
C LEU A 91 -24.19 4.96 2.61
N ASP A 92 -25.13 5.31 1.72
CA ASP A 92 -26.54 4.90 1.79
C ASP A 92 -26.76 3.38 1.80
N LYS A 93 -25.88 2.63 1.12
CA LYS A 93 -25.94 1.16 0.98
C LYS A 93 -24.74 0.45 1.63
N GLY A 94 -24.01 1.13 2.51
CA GLY A 94 -22.84 0.56 3.17
C GLY A 94 -21.81 0.01 2.16
N LEU A 95 -21.43 -1.25 2.31
CA LEU A 95 -20.46 -1.91 1.41
C LEU A 95 -20.95 -2.03 -0.05
N ASP A 96 -22.26 -1.99 -0.30
CA ASP A 96 -22.85 -2.07 -1.64
C ASP A 96 -22.99 -0.71 -2.34
N SER A 97 -22.54 0.36 -1.71
CA SER A 97 -22.56 1.70 -2.29
C SER A 97 -21.55 1.80 -3.44
N MET A 98 -22.02 2.30 -4.57
CA MET A 98 -21.19 2.51 -5.76
C MET A 98 -20.15 3.61 -5.52
N ILE A 99 -18.92 3.33 -5.90
CA ILE A 99 -17.80 4.24 -5.93
C ILE A 99 -17.61 4.68 -7.38
N LEU A 100 -17.69 5.97 -7.64
CA LEU A 100 -17.57 6.51 -8.99
C LEU A 100 -16.09 6.78 -9.35
N GLU A 101 -15.74 6.53 -10.60
CA GLU A 101 -14.37 6.55 -11.15
C GLU A 101 -13.55 7.81 -10.82
N LYS A 102 -14.18 8.94 -10.65
CA LYS A 102 -13.47 10.22 -10.38
C LYS A 102 -13.48 10.64 -8.91
N GLY A 103 -13.90 9.74 -8.00
CA GLY A 103 -13.89 10.05 -6.58
C GLY A 103 -14.68 11.30 -6.22
N GLN A 104 -15.70 11.67 -6.99
CA GLN A 104 -16.48 12.90 -6.76
C GLN A 104 -17.08 12.99 -5.36
N ASN A 105 -17.17 11.84 -4.66
CA ASN A 105 -17.72 11.71 -3.31
C ASN A 105 -16.69 11.21 -2.29
N ILE A 106 -15.39 11.12 -2.65
CA ILE A 106 -14.36 10.51 -1.81
C ILE A 106 -13.15 11.44 -1.70
N SER A 107 -12.72 11.71 -0.49
CA SER A 107 -11.49 12.48 -0.23
C SER A 107 -10.22 11.70 -0.59
N GLY A 108 -9.13 12.40 -0.86
CA GLY A 108 -7.83 11.77 -1.12
C GLY A 108 -7.39 10.85 0.01
N GLY A 109 -7.65 11.20 1.27
CA GLY A 109 -7.36 10.35 2.43
C GLY A 109 -8.17 9.06 2.45
N GLU A 110 -9.45 9.09 2.10
CA GLU A 110 -10.31 7.90 2.00
C GLU A 110 -9.87 6.99 0.86
N ILE A 111 -9.47 7.54 -0.28
CA ILE A 111 -8.90 6.79 -1.41
C ILE A 111 -7.65 6.02 -0.96
N GLN A 112 -6.73 6.69 -0.24
CA GLN A 112 -5.53 6.04 0.28
C GLN A 112 -5.86 4.95 1.30
N ARG A 113 -6.83 5.16 2.19
CA ARG A 113 -7.29 4.15 3.16
C ARG A 113 -7.91 2.92 2.46
N ILE A 114 -8.63 3.10 1.36
CA ILE A 114 -9.09 1.99 0.52
C ILE A 114 -7.88 1.22 -0.04
N GLY A 115 -6.86 1.92 -0.55
CA GLY A 115 -5.62 1.30 -1.02
C GLY A 115 -4.89 0.51 0.07
N ILE A 116 -4.82 1.05 1.29
CA ILE A 116 -4.25 0.36 2.46
C ILE A 116 -5.09 -0.87 2.83
N SER A 117 -6.42 -0.76 2.81
CA SER A 117 -7.33 -1.90 3.08
C SER A 117 -7.13 -3.04 2.09
N ARG A 118 -6.96 -2.72 0.79
CA ARG A 118 -6.60 -3.70 -0.27
C ARG A 118 -5.28 -4.39 0.05
N ALA A 119 -4.25 -3.60 0.37
CA ALA A 119 -2.93 -4.12 0.66
C ALA A 119 -2.93 -5.05 1.89
N LEU A 120 -3.77 -4.78 2.88
CA LEU A 120 -3.91 -5.57 4.10
C LEU A 120 -4.80 -6.81 3.95
N TYR A 121 -5.59 -6.91 2.87
CA TYR A 121 -6.63 -7.93 2.74
C TYR A 121 -6.10 -9.35 2.91
N ASN A 122 -4.96 -9.67 2.32
CA ASN A 122 -4.34 -11.00 2.41
C ASN A 122 -3.37 -11.15 3.62
N ASN A 123 -3.48 -10.26 4.61
CA ASN A 123 -2.61 -10.26 5.79
C ASN A 123 -1.11 -10.39 5.45
N PRO A 124 -0.56 -9.49 4.63
CA PRO A 124 0.82 -9.56 4.15
C PRO A 124 1.82 -9.49 5.31
N GLN A 125 3.04 -9.98 5.08
CA GLN A 125 4.17 -9.82 6.00
C GLN A 125 4.99 -8.57 5.68
N LEU A 126 4.99 -8.15 4.42
CA LEU A 126 5.66 -6.94 3.93
C LEU A 126 4.63 -5.96 3.38
N LEU A 127 4.66 -4.73 3.85
CA LEU A 127 3.90 -3.61 3.30
C LEU A 127 4.84 -2.67 2.56
N ILE A 128 4.51 -2.31 1.34
CA ILE A 128 5.27 -1.36 0.52
C ILE A 128 4.37 -0.17 0.22
N PHE A 129 4.85 1.02 0.56
CA PHE A 129 4.17 2.29 0.36
C PHE A 129 4.98 3.14 -0.62
N ASP A 130 4.46 3.35 -1.84
CA ASP A 130 5.13 4.12 -2.87
C ASP A 130 4.55 5.53 -2.96
N GLU A 131 5.27 6.52 -2.41
CA GLU A 131 4.88 7.95 -2.39
C GLU A 131 3.40 8.20 -2.07
N PHE A 132 2.78 7.32 -1.30
CA PHE A 132 1.33 7.19 -1.09
C PHE A 132 0.66 8.43 -0.46
N THR A 133 1.43 9.32 0.17
CA THR A 133 0.93 10.57 0.76
C THR A 133 1.23 11.81 -0.09
N SER A 134 1.77 11.64 -1.31
CA SER A 134 2.27 12.76 -2.12
C SER A 134 1.22 13.80 -2.48
N SER A 135 -0.04 13.39 -2.63
CA SER A 135 -1.18 14.24 -2.99
C SER A 135 -2.02 14.73 -1.80
N LEU A 136 -1.61 14.41 -0.57
CA LEU A 136 -2.37 14.74 0.63
C LEU A 136 -1.85 16.03 1.29
N ASP A 137 -2.77 16.73 1.96
CA ASP A 137 -2.43 17.81 2.87
C ASP A 137 -1.70 17.29 4.11
N GLU A 138 -1.00 18.16 4.83
CA GLU A 138 -0.15 17.78 5.95
C GLU A 138 -0.91 17.12 7.12
N GLN A 139 -2.14 17.54 7.38
CA GLN A 139 -2.92 17.01 8.48
C GLN A 139 -3.38 15.58 8.18
N THR A 140 -3.92 15.37 6.98
CA THR A 140 -4.34 14.05 6.48
C THR A 140 -3.15 13.09 6.39
N GLU A 141 -2.00 13.58 5.91
CA GLU A 141 -0.77 12.80 5.87
C GLU A 141 -0.36 12.33 7.27
N GLN A 142 -0.32 13.23 8.27
CA GLN A 142 0.07 12.86 9.62
C GLN A 142 -0.87 11.80 10.21
N GLN A 143 -2.18 11.98 10.03
CA GLN A 143 -3.17 10.99 10.50
C GLN A 143 -2.93 9.61 9.89
N LEU A 144 -2.66 9.54 8.57
CA LEU A 144 -2.38 8.27 7.90
C LEU A 144 -1.08 7.62 8.40
N LEU A 145 -0.04 8.41 8.65
CA LEU A 145 1.22 7.89 9.17
C LEU A 145 1.02 7.32 10.58
N ASP A 146 0.29 8.03 11.46
CA ASP A 146 -0.03 7.56 12.82
C ASP A 146 -0.85 6.24 12.77
N GLU A 147 -1.78 6.12 11.83
CA GLU A 147 -2.58 4.91 11.63
C GLU A 147 -1.73 3.73 11.14
N ILE A 148 -0.77 3.97 10.25
CA ILE A 148 0.14 2.93 9.74
C ILE A 148 1.07 2.40 10.83
N GLU A 149 1.44 3.22 11.81
CA GLU A 149 2.25 2.76 12.95
C GLU A 149 1.59 1.63 13.74
N LEU A 150 0.25 1.52 13.70
CA LEU A 150 -0.46 0.40 14.33
C LEU A 150 -0.13 -0.97 13.72
N PHE A 151 0.50 -0.99 12.53
CA PHE A 151 0.95 -2.21 11.86
C PHE A 151 2.42 -2.56 12.17
N TYR A 152 2.94 -2.14 13.32
CA TYR A 152 4.35 -2.30 13.75
C TYR A 152 4.87 -3.75 13.74
N ASN A 153 3.97 -4.74 13.71
CA ASN A 153 4.32 -6.17 13.63
C ASN A 153 4.65 -6.63 12.20
N LYS A 154 4.59 -5.73 11.22
CA LYS A 154 4.90 -6.02 9.81
C LYS A 154 6.19 -5.31 9.39
N THR A 155 6.90 -5.91 8.44
CA THR A 155 7.98 -5.19 7.76
C THR A 155 7.38 -4.15 6.82
N MET A 156 7.88 -2.91 6.86
CA MET A 156 7.38 -1.82 6.01
C MET A 156 8.52 -1.19 5.21
N ILE A 157 8.26 -0.94 3.94
CA ILE A 157 9.15 -0.18 3.05
C ILE A 157 8.38 1.07 2.58
N PHE A 158 8.96 2.23 2.83
CA PHE A 158 8.43 3.51 2.36
C PHE A 158 9.33 4.06 1.26
N VAL A 159 8.78 4.31 0.08
CA VAL A 159 9.41 5.15 -0.93
C VAL A 159 8.85 6.54 -0.79
N THR A 160 9.69 7.49 -0.45
CA THR A 160 9.25 8.86 -0.18
C THR A 160 10.38 9.86 -0.36
N HIS A 161 10.04 11.10 -0.64
CA HIS A 161 10.92 12.26 -0.54
C HIS A 161 10.55 13.16 0.66
N LYS A 162 9.49 12.81 1.40
CA LYS A 162 9.00 13.59 2.53
C LYS A 162 9.74 13.21 3.82
N LYS A 163 10.38 14.20 4.45
CA LYS A 163 11.14 14.01 5.70
C LYS A 163 10.28 13.48 6.85
N ARG A 164 8.97 13.82 6.84
CA ARG A 164 8.04 13.41 7.90
C ARG A 164 7.87 11.90 7.96
N THR A 165 7.70 11.25 6.82
CA THR A 165 7.61 9.78 6.70
C THR A 165 8.89 9.09 7.19
N LEU A 166 10.06 9.72 7.00
CA LEU A 166 11.36 9.13 7.39
C LEU A 166 11.58 9.07 8.90
N LYS A 167 10.89 9.91 9.70
CA LYS A 167 11.11 9.99 11.16
C LYS A 167 10.89 8.67 11.89
N ASN A 168 9.96 7.85 11.38
CA ASN A 168 9.55 6.60 12.02
C ASN A 168 10.22 5.37 11.38
N CYS A 169 11.21 5.59 10.51
CA CYS A 169 11.95 4.52 9.86
C CYS A 169 13.18 4.12 10.69
N ASN A 170 13.36 2.82 10.92
CA ASN A 170 14.54 2.28 11.61
C ASN A 170 15.80 2.34 10.73
N LYS A 171 15.63 2.29 9.41
CA LYS A 171 16.71 2.36 8.42
C LYS A 171 16.30 3.27 7.27
N ILE A 172 17.19 4.13 6.86
CA ILE A 172 16.96 5.05 5.74
C ILE A 172 18.04 4.80 4.70
N PHE A 173 17.61 4.68 3.44
CA PHE A 173 18.50 4.49 2.29
C PHE A 173 18.25 5.59 1.27
N GLU A 174 19.30 6.20 0.80
CA GLU A 174 19.26 7.13 -0.32
C GLU A 174 19.62 6.39 -1.61
N LEU A 175 18.77 6.54 -2.63
CA LEU A 175 19.04 6.08 -3.99
C LEU A 175 19.44 7.29 -4.84
N LYS A 176 20.68 7.29 -5.32
CA LYS A 176 21.24 8.34 -6.16
C LYS A 176 22.11 7.71 -7.26
N ASP A 177 21.91 8.15 -8.50
CA ASP A 177 22.67 7.67 -9.68
C ASP A 177 22.76 6.14 -9.77
N GLY A 178 21.65 5.44 -9.49
CA GLY A 178 21.56 3.98 -9.50
C GLY A 178 22.31 3.28 -8.36
N LYS A 179 22.79 4.01 -7.35
CA LYS A 179 23.48 3.47 -6.17
C LYS A 179 22.69 3.70 -4.91
N ILE A 180 22.67 2.71 -4.02
CA ILE A 180 22.03 2.78 -2.71
C ILE A 180 23.07 3.03 -1.64
N LYS A 181 22.80 3.99 -0.77
CA LYS A 181 23.60 4.31 0.42
C LYS A 181 22.69 4.39 1.64
N GLN A 182 23.06 3.73 2.74
CA GLN A 182 22.40 3.94 4.03
C GLN A 182 22.87 5.26 4.62
N ILE A 183 21.92 6.06 5.13
CA ILE A 183 22.17 7.39 5.74
C ILE A 183 21.63 7.44 7.16
#